data_097d3306db5c2013d213f5fc409c0666
#
_entry.id   097d3306db5c2013d213f5fc409c0666
#
_cell.length_a   1.000
_cell.length_b   1.000
_cell.length_c   1.000
_cell.angle_alpha   90.00
_cell.angle_beta   90.00
_cell.angle_gamma   90.00
#
_symmetry.space_group_name_H-M   'P 1'
#
loop_
_entity.id
_entity.type
_entity.pdbx_description
1 polymer ?
#
loop_
_entity_poly.entity_id
_entity_poly.type
_entity_poly.pdbx_seq_one_letter_code
_entity_poly.pdbx_strand_id
1 'polypeptide(L)'
;MTACTTDMSVRYSCIGRFFVVFGLLMLTACAERNDFVAFSGEAQGTYYSVSYYDAQHRNFKHSIDSLLDDFDQMASLWVDSSMIRRVNDNLDSVVSPMFVDLLNKSLWAYHYTNHAFDCTVGQLVNAWGFGFSKGTMPSDDTVAQLMQYLGSDGLSIVDGNILRKRYPQTMLDFNAIAQGYSVDLIADFLSAQGVKDFLVDVGGEVIAHGAKPDGSSWHVGIERPADNKYSSPEVELAISLDNQSVVTSGNYRKYYVRDGVKYSHTINPQTGHPVNHSLLSVSVVADSAWKADALATAFMVMGLDESKRFIADHPDDEAVQAVFFIYDEQGIYKTYATPLFNELIIK
;
A
#
# COMPACT_ATOMS: atom_id res chain seq x y z
N MET A 1 16.04 -73.04 77.78
CA MET A 1 14.92 -72.40 78.54
C MET A 1 14.96 -70.94 78.10
N THR A 2 13.83 -70.42 77.69
CA THR A 2 13.47 -69.03 77.41
C THR A 2 14.17 -68.37 76.24
N ALA A 3 13.42 -68.31 75.17
CA ALA A 3 13.66 -67.54 73.96
C ALA A 3 13.45 -66.02 74.17
N CYS A 4 14.20 -65.20 73.53
CA CYS A 4 13.90 -63.82 73.43
C CYS A 4 13.84 -63.49 71.90
N THR A 5 12.67 -63.23 71.44
CA THR A 5 12.34 -62.79 70.14
C THR A 5 12.41 -61.24 70.11
N THR A 6 13.29 -60.68 69.30
CA THR A 6 13.32 -59.24 68.99
C THR A 6 12.64 -59.01 67.66
N ASP A 7 11.59 -58.27 67.74
CA ASP A 7 10.78 -57.76 66.67
C ASP A 7 11.51 -56.61 65.93
N MET A 8 11.69 -56.73 64.57
CA MET A 8 12.24 -55.71 63.69
C MET A 8 11.13 -55.27 62.75
N SER A 9 10.30 -54.29 63.18
CA SER A 9 9.34 -53.65 62.30
C SER A 9 9.93 -52.43 61.60
N VAL A 10 10.16 -52.59 60.40
CA VAL A 10 9.90 -51.78 59.23
C VAL A 10 9.78 -50.25 59.45
N ARG A 11 10.76 -49.53 58.96
CA ARG A 11 10.67 -48.13 58.50
C ARG A 11 10.89 -48.05 56.99
N TYR A 12 9.87 -48.25 56.20
CA TYR A 12 9.81 -47.84 54.79
C TYR A 12 8.49 -47.16 54.59
N SER A 13 8.47 -45.85 54.48
CA SER A 13 7.54 -45.08 53.68
C SER A 13 7.71 -43.61 53.98
N CYS A 14 8.28 -42.83 53.09
CA CYS A 14 7.97 -41.42 52.83
C CYS A 14 8.75 -40.79 51.69
N ILE A 15 9.66 -41.54 51.03
CA ILE A 15 10.50 -40.96 49.97
C ILE A 15 9.91 -41.16 48.57
N GLY A 16 8.97 -42.08 48.37
CA GLY A 16 8.44 -42.45 47.05
C GLY A 16 7.33 -41.57 46.50
N ARG A 17 6.72 -40.70 47.29
CA ARG A 17 5.57 -39.84 46.82
C ARG A 17 5.91 -38.45 46.40
N PHE A 18 7.12 -37.96 46.65
CA PHE A 18 7.54 -36.60 46.25
C PHE A 18 8.10 -36.54 44.81
N PHE A 19 8.59 -37.62 44.29
CA PHE A 19 9.16 -37.67 42.93
C PHE A 19 8.11 -37.82 41.81
N VAL A 20 6.91 -38.33 42.10
CA VAL A 20 5.85 -38.50 41.07
C VAL A 20 5.08 -37.21 40.85
N VAL A 21 5.00 -36.30 41.83
CA VAL A 21 4.32 -34.99 41.66
C VAL A 21 5.22 -33.95 40.95
N PHE A 22 6.54 -34.10 41.06
CA PHE A 22 7.47 -33.18 40.36
C PHE A 22 7.69 -33.55 38.88
N GLY A 23 7.41 -34.81 38.51
CA GLY A 23 7.49 -35.28 37.11
C GLY A 23 6.27 -34.92 36.26
N LEU A 24 5.12 -34.54 36.85
CA LEU A 24 3.91 -34.18 36.11
C LEU A 24 3.80 -32.66 35.82
N LEU A 25 4.68 -31.84 36.38
CA LEU A 25 4.72 -30.38 36.17
C LEU A 25 5.68 -29.92 35.04
N MET A 26 6.41 -30.84 34.41
CA MET A 26 7.35 -30.55 33.36
C MET A 26 6.87 -30.99 31.95
N LEU A 27 5.60 -31.34 31.79
CA LEU A 27 5.03 -31.70 30.49
C LEU A 27 4.01 -30.67 29.97
N THR A 28 4.08 -29.40 30.43
CA THR A 28 3.64 -28.33 29.58
C THR A 28 4.74 -28.05 28.58
N ALA A 29 4.99 -29.04 27.70
CA ALA A 29 5.68 -28.78 26.45
C ALA A 29 4.99 -27.58 25.82
N CYS A 30 5.74 -26.51 25.55
CA CYS A 30 5.36 -25.51 24.59
C CYS A 30 4.92 -26.25 23.32
N ALA A 31 3.64 -26.52 23.16
CA ALA A 31 3.08 -26.63 21.84
C ALA A 31 3.35 -25.23 21.25
N GLU A 32 4.22 -25.16 20.27
CA GLU A 32 4.32 -23.97 19.42
C GLU A 32 2.89 -23.72 18.94
N ARG A 33 2.21 -22.75 19.55
CA ARG A 33 0.94 -22.26 19.04
C ARG A 33 1.26 -21.69 17.68
N ASN A 34 0.87 -22.38 16.65
CA ASN A 34 0.94 -21.85 15.30
C ASN A 34 -0.20 -20.84 15.16
N ASP A 35 -0.01 -19.66 15.74
CA ASP A 35 -0.98 -18.57 15.71
C ASP A 35 -1.00 -17.85 14.34
N PHE A 36 -0.25 -18.35 13.36
CA PHE A 36 -0.12 -17.77 12.03
C PHE A 36 -1.34 -18.07 11.16
N VAL A 37 -1.91 -17.01 10.58
CA VAL A 37 -3.00 -17.06 9.59
C VAL A 37 -2.54 -16.32 8.35
N ALA A 38 -2.72 -16.93 7.18
CA ALA A 38 -2.43 -16.30 5.91
C ALA A 38 -3.49 -16.71 4.88
N PHE A 39 -3.84 -15.76 4.02
CA PHE A 39 -4.71 -15.99 2.86
C PHE A 39 -4.46 -14.93 1.79
N SER A 40 -4.98 -15.19 0.60
CA SER A 40 -4.92 -14.28 -0.53
C SER A 40 -6.24 -14.28 -1.30
N GLY A 41 -6.40 -13.32 -2.18
CA GLY A 41 -7.53 -13.20 -3.08
C GLY A 41 -7.23 -12.25 -4.22
N GLU A 42 -8.28 -11.88 -4.96
CA GLU A 42 -8.22 -10.91 -6.05
C GLU A 42 -9.10 -9.71 -5.69
N ALA A 43 -8.60 -8.50 -5.89
CA ALA A 43 -9.33 -7.24 -5.72
C ALA A 43 -8.70 -6.16 -6.60
N GLN A 44 -9.47 -5.14 -6.98
CA GLN A 44 -8.96 -3.95 -7.70
C GLN A 44 -8.20 -4.29 -9.00
N GLY A 45 -8.53 -5.42 -9.63
CA GLY A 45 -7.84 -5.90 -10.84
C GLY A 45 -6.43 -6.45 -10.62
N THR A 46 -6.08 -6.76 -9.37
CA THR A 46 -4.83 -7.36 -8.95
C THR A 46 -5.06 -8.40 -7.83
N TYR A 47 -3.98 -8.90 -7.21
CA TYR A 47 -4.06 -9.78 -6.05
C TYR A 47 -4.03 -8.97 -4.75
N TYR A 48 -4.46 -9.60 -3.66
CA TYR A 48 -4.10 -9.19 -2.31
C TYR A 48 -3.59 -10.39 -1.48
N SER A 49 -2.79 -10.12 -0.47
CA SER A 49 -2.27 -11.10 0.48
C SER A 49 -2.26 -10.51 1.88
N VAL A 50 -2.76 -11.28 2.85
CA VAL A 50 -2.80 -10.87 4.25
C VAL A 50 -2.21 -12.01 5.10
N SER A 51 -1.25 -11.66 5.93
CA SER A 51 -0.60 -12.56 6.88
C SER A 51 -0.55 -11.93 8.25
N TYR A 52 -0.95 -12.66 9.29
CA TYR A 52 -0.96 -12.13 10.67
C TYR A 52 -0.84 -13.25 11.70
N TYR A 53 -0.58 -12.86 12.93
CA TYR A 53 -0.59 -13.74 14.11
C TYR A 53 -1.81 -13.44 14.99
N ASP A 54 -2.65 -14.46 15.23
CA ASP A 54 -3.84 -14.35 16.05
C ASP A 54 -4.02 -15.60 16.93
N ALA A 55 -3.88 -15.43 18.25
CA ALA A 55 -3.99 -16.51 19.24
C ALA A 55 -5.36 -17.22 19.21
N GLN A 56 -6.37 -16.63 18.61
CA GLN A 56 -7.70 -17.22 18.45
C GLN A 56 -7.89 -17.92 17.09
N HIS A 57 -6.91 -17.88 16.20
CA HIS A 57 -6.95 -18.41 14.84
C HIS A 57 -8.17 -17.94 14.01
N ARG A 58 -8.64 -16.72 14.24
CA ARG A 58 -9.74 -16.16 13.47
C ARG A 58 -9.30 -15.93 12.04
N ASN A 59 -10.10 -16.37 11.08
CA ASN A 59 -9.86 -16.09 9.67
C ASN A 59 -10.78 -14.95 9.22
N PHE A 60 -10.19 -13.81 8.90
CA PHE A 60 -10.90 -12.60 8.48
C PHE A 60 -11.06 -12.45 6.96
N LYS A 61 -10.73 -13.49 6.18
CA LYS A 61 -10.80 -13.41 4.71
C LYS A 61 -12.13 -12.86 4.21
N HIS A 62 -13.26 -13.42 4.66
CA HIS A 62 -14.58 -12.98 4.21
C HIS A 62 -14.87 -11.51 4.55
N SER A 63 -14.46 -11.04 5.72
CA SER A 63 -14.64 -9.64 6.12
C SER A 63 -13.78 -8.69 5.29
N ILE A 64 -12.55 -9.12 4.96
CA ILE A 64 -11.63 -8.35 4.11
C ILE A 64 -12.11 -8.35 2.66
N ASP A 65 -12.58 -9.48 2.12
CA ASP A 65 -13.21 -9.52 0.80
C ASP A 65 -14.36 -8.51 0.71
N SER A 66 -15.27 -8.50 1.71
CA SER A 66 -16.38 -7.55 1.77
C SER A 66 -15.93 -6.09 1.87
N LEU A 67 -14.88 -5.81 2.65
CA LEU A 67 -14.31 -4.47 2.78
C LEU A 67 -13.74 -3.96 1.44
N LEU A 68 -13.06 -4.82 0.70
CA LEU A 68 -12.51 -4.49 -0.62
C LEU A 68 -13.61 -4.33 -1.67
N ASP A 69 -14.67 -5.16 -1.61
CA ASP A 69 -15.86 -5.02 -2.48
C ASP A 69 -16.58 -3.68 -2.21
N ASP A 70 -16.77 -3.30 -0.94
CA ASP A 70 -17.36 -2.01 -0.56
C ASP A 70 -16.50 -0.84 -1.03
N PHE A 71 -15.16 -0.98 -0.95
CA PHE A 71 -14.23 0.01 -1.46
C PHE A 71 -14.35 0.15 -2.98
N ASP A 72 -14.43 -0.95 -3.73
CA ASP A 72 -14.61 -0.93 -5.18
C ASP A 72 -15.94 -0.28 -5.59
N GLN A 73 -17.03 -0.54 -4.86
CA GLN A 73 -18.31 0.15 -5.06
C GLN A 73 -18.22 1.66 -4.81
N MET A 74 -17.25 2.13 -4.04
CA MET A 74 -17.03 3.54 -3.78
C MET A 74 -16.07 4.18 -4.80
N ALA A 75 -14.90 3.57 -5.07
CA ALA A 75 -13.76 4.22 -5.72
C ALA A 75 -13.44 3.70 -7.13
N SER A 76 -13.96 2.55 -7.57
CA SER A 76 -13.58 1.94 -8.84
C SER A 76 -14.20 2.65 -10.04
N LEU A 77 -13.36 3.08 -10.99
CA LEU A 77 -13.81 3.63 -12.27
C LEU A 77 -14.31 2.54 -13.25
N TRP A 78 -14.07 1.26 -12.96
CA TRP A 78 -14.48 0.11 -13.79
C TRP A 78 -15.81 -0.51 -13.34
N VAL A 79 -16.32 -0.15 -12.16
CA VAL A 79 -17.65 -0.54 -11.68
C VAL A 79 -18.66 0.52 -12.09
N ASP A 80 -19.56 0.19 -13.01
CA ASP A 80 -20.51 1.17 -13.59
C ASP A 80 -21.43 1.85 -12.56
N SER A 81 -21.76 1.14 -11.48
CA SER A 81 -22.63 1.64 -10.40
C SER A 81 -21.85 2.32 -9.27
N SER A 82 -20.53 2.39 -9.34
CA SER A 82 -19.72 2.94 -8.26
C SER A 82 -20.03 4.41 -7.96
N MET A 83 -19.77 4.80 -6.71
CA MET A 83 -20.00 6.17 -6.27
C MET A 83 -19.18 7.18 -7.09
N ILE A 84 -17.90 6.91 -7.33
CA ILE A 84 -17.05 7.81 -8.12
C ILE A 84 -17.57 7.99 -9.56
N ARG A 85 -18.09 6.93 -10.21
CA ARG A 85 -18.69 7.01 -11.54
C ARG A 85 -19.93 7.92 -11.53
N ARG A 86 -20.84 7.73 -10.57
CA ARG A 86 -22.04 8.53 -10.42
C ARG A 86 -21.73 10.01 -10.15
N VAL A 87 -20.70 10.28 -9.33
CA VAL A 87 -20.18 11.63 -9.08
C VAL A 87 -19.59 12.25 -10.35
N ASN A 88 -18.79 11.48 -11.10
CA ASN A 88 -18.20 11.94 -12.35
C ASN A 88 -19.26 12.25 -13.42
N ASP A 89 -20.30 11.45 -13.49
CA ASP A 89 -21.44 11.62 -14.41
C ASP A 89 -22.44 12.68 -13.91
N ASN A 90 -22.21 13.33 -12.77
CA ASN A 90 -23.08 14.32 -12.11
C ASN A 90 -24.48 13.77 -11.77
N LEU A 91 -24.57 12.47 -11.53
CA LEU A 91 -25.80 11.79 -11.09
C LEU A 91 -25.99 11.87 -9.58
N ASP A 92 -24.89 11.98 -8.83
CA ASP A 92 -24.88 12.15 -7.40
C ASP A 92 -23.88 13.22 -6.96
N SER A 93 -24.19 13.83 -5.82
CA SER A 93 -23.27 14.70 -5.09
C SER A 93 -23.15 14.32 -3.61
N VAL A 94 -24.02 13.45 -3.10
CA VAL A 94 -23.94 12.94 -1.74
C VAL A 94 -22.98 11.74 -1.74
N VAL A 95 -21.93 11.83 -0.93
CA VAL A 95 -20.85 10.83 -0.89
C VAL A 95 -20.73 10.19 0.50
N SER A 96 -20.13 9.00 0.55
CA SER A 96 -19.92 8.26 1.80
C SER A 96 -18.81 8.89 2.66
N PRO A 97 -18.75 8.59 3.97
CA PRO A 97 -17.65 9.01 4.81
C PRO A 97 -16.28 8.54 4.31
N MET A 98 -16.20 7.32 3.74
CA MET A 98 -14.98 6.78 3.15
C MET A 98 -14.54 7.61 1.93
N PHE A 99 -15.48 8.03 1.08
CA PHE A 99 -15.18 8.93 -0.05
C PHE A 99 -14.65 10.28 0.43
N VAL A 100 -15.27 10.86 1.47
CA VAL A 100 -14.84 12.15 2.05
C VAL A 100 -13.41 12.02 2.59
N ASP A 101 -13.08 10.94 3.29
CA ASP A 101 -11.75 10.71 3.84
C ASP A 101 -10.71 10.56 2.72
N LEU A 102 -10.97 9.72 1.70
CA LEU A 102 -10.08 9.55 0.55
C LEU A 102 -9.88 10.86 -0.23
N LEU A 103 -10.96 11.64 -0.40
CA LEU A 103 -10.87 12.96 -1.04
C LEU A 103 -10.00 13.92 -0.21
N ASN A 104 -10.17 13.97 1.11
CA ASN A 104 -9.36 14.85 1.96
C ASN A 104 -7.87 14.47 1.91
N LYS A 105 -7.55 13.18 1.88
CA LYS A 105 -6.18 12.68 1.68
C LYS A 105 -5.63 13.09 0.30
N SER A 106 -6.47 13.01 -0.73
CA SER A 106 -6.12 13.45 -2.10
C SER A 106 -5.87 14.96 -2.17
N LEU A 107 -6.68 15.78 -1.47
CA LEU A 107 -6.48 17.22 -1.38
C LEU A 107 -5.19 17.56 -0.61
N TRP A 108 -4.91 16.84 0.47
CA TRP A 108 -3.61 16.96 1.15
C TRP A 108 -2.44 16.69 0.20
N ALA A 109 -2.48 15.57 -0.53
CA ALA A 109 -1.43 15.20 -1.47
C ALA A 109 -1.25 16.25 -2.58
N TYR A 110 -2.35 16.77 -3.13
CA TYR A 110 -2.35 17.84 -4.12
C TYR A 110 -1.59 19.07 -3.64
N HIS A 111 -1.93 19.60 -2.46
CA HIS A 111 -1.27 20.78 -1.91
C HIS A 111 0.16 20.50 -1.48
N TYR A 112 0.37 19.39 -0.80
CA TYR A 112 1.68 19.01 -0.26
C TYR A 112 2.74 18.82 -1.36
N THR A 113 2.35 18.24 -2.51
CA THR A 113 3.27 17.93 -3.62
C THR A 113 3.36 19.05 -4.67
N ASN A 114 2.97 20.28 -4.33
CA ASN A 114 2.94 21.40 -5.28
C ASN A 114 2.19 21.06 -6.58
N HIS A 115 1.06 20.35 -6.45
CA HIS A 115 0.19 19.92 -7.54
C HIS A 115 0.79 18.86 -8.48
N ALA A 116 1.86 18.18 -8.11
CA ALA A 116 2.36 17.04 -8.86
C ALA A 116 1.42 15.81 -8.74
N PHE A 117 0.73 15.67 -7.61
CA PHE A 117 -0.43 14.80 -7.46
C PHE A 117 -1.72 15.59 -7.68
N ASP A 118 -2.65 15.08 -8.49
CA ASP A 118 -3.98 15.67 -8.67
C ASP A 118 -5.02 14.61 -9.01
N CYS A 119 -6.01 14.41 -8.13
CA CYS A 119 -7.08 13.44 -8.36
C CYS A 119 -8.12 13.88 -9.40
N THR A 120 -7.96 15.03 -10.05
CA THR A 120 -8.88 15.50 -11.11
C THR A 120 -8.39 15.17 -12.52
N VAL A 121 -7.32 14.39 -12.68
CA VAL A 121 -6.72 14.03 -13.97
C VAL A 121 -7.52 13.05 -14.81
N GLY A 122 -8.65 12.54 -14.31
CA GLY A 122 -9.40 11.44 -14.93
C GLY A 122 -9.75 11.64 -16.41
N GLN A 123 -10.09 12.86 -16.83
CA GLN A 123 -10.35 13.15 -18.25
C GLN A 123 -9.09 13.02 -19.12
N LEU A 124 -7.94 13.46 -18.63
CA LEU A 124 -6.67 13.32 -19.32
C LEU A 124 -6.25 11.85 -19.41
N VAL A 125 -6.36 11.10 -18.31
CA VAL A 125 -6.08 9.66 -18.27
C VAL A 125 -6.90 8.92 -19.33
N ASN A 126 -8.20 9.23 -19.46
CA ASN A 126 -9.06 8.70 -20.50
C ASN A 126 -8.66 9.14 -21.89
N ALA A 127 -8.39 10.42 -22.12
CA ALA A 127 -8.01 10.96 -23.42
C ALA A 127 -6.71 10.34 -23.94
N TRP A 128 -5.74 10.11 -23.07
CA TRP A 128 -4.49 9.41 -23.40
C TRP A 128 -4.64 7.89 -23.53
N GLY A 129 -5.84 7.32 -23.27
CA GLY A 129 -6.15 5.90 -23.45
C GLY A 129 -5.70 4.98 -22.32
N PHE A 130 -5.38 5.52 -21.14
CA PHE A 130 -5.00 4.75 -19.94
C PHE A 130 -6.18 4.47 -19.00
N GLY A 131 -7.31 5.13 -19.18
CA GLY A 131 -8.52 4.95 -18.40
C GLY A 131 -9.44 3.87 -18.94
N PHE A 132 -10.70 3.88 -18.51
CA PHE A 132 -11.72 2.92 -18.92
C PHE A 132 -12.28 3.18 -20.34
N SER A 133 -12.10 4.38 -20.91
CA SER A 133 -12.41 4.67 -22.30
C SER A 133 -11.21 4.43 -23.20
N LYS A 134 -11.44 3.82 -24.38
CA LYS A 134 -10.38 3.69 -25.39
C LYS A 134 -10.15 5.05 -26.06
N GLY A 135 -9.30 5.86 -25.45
CA GLY A 135 -8.86 7.14 -26.03
C GLY A 135 -8.04 6.95 -27.29
N THR A 136 -8.15 7.88 -28.21
CA THR A 136 -7.16 8.11 -29.26
C THR A 136 -6.25 9.22 -28.77
N MET A 137 -4.96 9.18 -29.07
CA MET A 137 -3.99 10.21 -28.69
C MET A 137 -4.59 11.63 -28.91
N PRO A 138 -4.76 12.45 -27.84
CA PRO A 138 -5.39 13.75 -27.97
C PRO A 138 -4.46 14.73 -28.72
N SER A 139 -5.05 15.72 -29.40
CA SER A 139 -4.29 16.87 -29.89
C SER A 139 -3.93 17.82 -28.75
N ASP A 140 -2.93 18.67 -28.94
CA ASP A 140 -2.55 19.68 -27.93
C ASP A 140 -3.72 20.61 -27.61
N ASP A 141 -4.56 20.97 -28.61
CA ASP A 141 -5.78 21.75 -28.38
C ASP A 141 -6.78 21.02 -27.48
N THR A 142 -6.91 19.68 -27.65
CA THR A 142 -7.76 18.86 -26.79
C THR A 142 -7.21 18.82 -25.36
N VAL A 143 -5.89 18.63 -25.21
CA VAL A 143 -5.23 18.68 -23.89
C VAL A 143 -5.49 20.03 -23.22
N ALA A 144 -5.25 21.14 -23.94
CA ALA A 144 -5.48 22.49 -23.42
C ALA A 144 -6.95 22.74 -23.00
N GLN A 145 -7.93 22.16 -23.71
CA GLN A 145 -9.33 22.24 -23.33
C GLN A 145 -9.61 21.44 -22.05
N LEU A 146 -9.06 20.22 -21.92
CA LEU A 146 -9.27 19.37 -20.75
C LEU A 146 -8.60 19.96 -19.50
N MET A 147 -7.44 20.57 -19.65
CA MET A 147 -6.72 21.24 -18.56
C MET A 147 -7.52 22.32 -17.84
N GLN A 148 -8.53 22.93 -18.48
CA GLN A 148 -9.40 23.93 -17.86
C GLN A 148 -10.27 23.36 -16.74
N TYR A 149 -10.48 22.05 -16.70
CA TYR A 149 -11.34 21.35 -15.73
C TYR A 149 -10.54 20.65 -14.64
N LEU A 150 -9.21 20.74 -14.65
CA LEU A 150 -8.32 20.20 -13.63
C LEU A 150 -8.15 21.18 -12.46
N GLY A 151 -7.64 20.61 -11.38
CA GLY A 151 -7.27 21.33 -10.16
C GLY A 151 -8.18 20.98 -8.99
N SER A 152 -7.60 20.21 -8.06
CA SER A 152 -8.30 19.76 -6.85
C SER A 152 -8.79 20.91 -5.97
N ASP A 153 -8.27 22.13 -6.10
CA ASP A 153 -8.83 23.36 -5.51
C ASP A 153 -10.28 23.68 -5.96
N GLY A 154 -10.72 23.07 -7.04
CA GLY A 154 -12.10 23.16 -7.52
C GLY A 154 -13.08 22.25 -6.79
N LEU A 155 -12.62 21.43 -5.83
CA LEU A 155 -13.42 20.47 -5.09
C LEU A 155 -13.65 20.94 -3.65
N SER A 156 -14.83 20.70 -3.11
CA SER A 156 -15.13 20.94 -1.69
C SER A 156 -16.23 20.02 -1.19
N ILE A 157 -16.17 19.70 0.10
CA ILE A 157 -17.25 19.02 0.81
C ILE A 157 -18.06 20.06 1.58
N VAL A 158 -19.38 20.06 1.39
CA VAL A 158 -20.33 20.93 2.07
C VAL A 158 -21.28 20.06 2.89
N ASP A 159 -21.76 20.58 4.01
CA ASP A 159 -22.68 19.90 4.92
C ASP A 159 -22.23 18.47 5.32
N GLY A 160 -20.91 18.25 5.35
CA GLY A 160 -20.27 17.02 5.80
C GLY A 160 -20.14 15.91 4.75
N ASN A 161 -20.99 15.89 3.73
CA ASN A 161 -20.99 14.80 2.73
C ASN A 161 -21.48 15.19 1.33
N ILE A 162 -21.64 16.47 1.05
CA ILE A 162 -22.04 16.93 -0.30
C ILE A 162 -20.79 17.40 -1.04
N LEU A 163 -20.39 16.68 -2.07
CA LEU A 163 -19.31 17.07 -2.96
C LEU A 163 -19.77 18.17 -3.91
N ARG A 164 -19.01 19.24 -3.99
CA ARG A 164 -19.15 20.30 -5.00
C ARG A 164 -17.92 20.31 -5.90
N LYS A 165 -18.16 20.39 -7.20
CA LYS A 165 -17.15 20.56 -8.25
C LYS A 165 -17.29 21.98 -8.83
N ARG A 166 -16.19 22.71 -9.03
CA ARG A 166 -16.19 24.01 -9.72
C ARG A 166 -16.77 23.90 -11.13
N TYR A 167 -16.42 22.83 -11.82
CA TYR A 167 -16.90 22.51 -13.16
C TYR A 167 -17.57 21.13 -13.15
N PRO A 168 -18.78 20.99 -13.73
CA PRO A 168 -19.40 19.66 -13.87
C PRO A 168 -18.54 18.66 -14.66
N GLN A 169 -17.68 19.15 -15.54
CA GLN A 169 -16.76 18.37 -16.36
C GLN A 169 -15.57 17.80 -15.58
N THR A 170 -15.23 18.34 -14.40
CA THR A 170 -14.16 17.79 -13.57
C THR A 170 -14.41 16.31 -13.29
N MET A 171 -13.44 15.48 -13.64
CA MET A 171 -13.52 14.03 -13.46
C MET A 171 -12.49 13.54 -12.45
N LEU A 172 -12.98 12.95 -11.37
CA LEU A 172 -12.15 12.37 -10.31
C LEU A 172 -11.58 11.02 -10.75
N ASP A 173 -10.34 10.78 -10.36
CA ASP A 173 -9.62 9.53 -10.50
C ASP A 173 -8.72 9.34 -9.27
N PHE A 174 -9.01 8.32 -8.46
CA PHE A 174 -8.25 8.03 -7.24
C PHE A 174 -7.17 6.96 -7.45
N ASN A 175 -6.92 6.48 -8.67
CA ASN A 175 -5.99 5.36 -8.91
C ASN A 175 -4.56 5.59 -8.39
N ALA A 176 -4.17 6.84 -8.15
CA ALA A 176 -2.84 7.23 -7.65
C ALA A 176 -2.73 7.26 -6.11
N ILE A 177 -3.77 6.80 -5.40
CA ILE A 177 -3.84 6.78 -3.92
C ILE A 177 -4.76 5.67 -3.41
N ALA A 178 -5.62 5.14 -4.28
CA ALA A 178 -6.69 4.24 -3.89
C ALA A 178 -6.17 2.89 -3.39
N GLN A 179 -5.12 2.37 -4.00
CA GLN A 179 -4.57 1.06 -3.65
C GLN A 179 -3.89 1.12 -2.29
N GLY A 180 -3.07 2.14 -2.03
CA GLY A 180 -2.51 2.41 -0.71
C GLY A 180 -3.59 2.63 0.36
N TYR A 181 -4.65 3.37 0.02
CA TYR A 181 -5.77 3.56 0.95
C TYR A 181 -6.47 2.25 1.30
N SER A 182 -6.66 1.33 0.35
CA SER A 182 -7.27 0.02 0.62
C SER A 182 -6.41 -0.87 1.52
N VAL A 183 -5.09 -0.75 1.43
CA VAL A 183 -4.14 -1.40 2.36
C VAL A 183 -4.35 -0.89 3.78
N ASP A 184 -4.46 0.42 3.96
CA ASP A 184 -4.70 1.03 5.27
C ASP A 184 -6.06 0.61 5.85
N LEU A 185 -7.12 0.51 5.03
CA LEU A 185 -8.43 0.01 5.47
C LEU A 185 -8.35 -1.41 6.05
N ILE A 186 -7.57 -2.31 5.42
CA ILE A 186 -7.35 -3.67 5.92
C ILE A 186 -6.55 -3.63 7.22
N ALA A 187 -5.50 -2.80 7.30
CA ALA A 187 -4.67 -2.64 8.49
C ALA A 187 -5.48 -2.13 9.69
N ASP A 188 -6.32 -1.12 9.46
CA ASP A 188 -7.23 -0.56 10.47
C ASP A 188 -8.25 -1.61 10.95
N PHE A 189 -8.82 -2.39 10.02
CA PHE A 189 -9.72 -3.48 10.35
C PHE A 189 -9.03 -4.53 11.25
N LEU A 190 -7.84 -5.01 10.87
CA LEU A 190 -7.09 -5.99 11.67
C LEU A 190 -6.75 -5.44 13.05
N SER A 191 -6.31 -4.19 13.14
CA SER A 191 -6.01 -3.50 14.39
C SER A 191 -7.26 -3.38 15.29
N ALA A 192 -8.42 -3.05 14.72
CA ALA A 192 -9.70 -2.98 15.42
C ALA A 192 -10.16 -4.36 15.93
N GLN A 193 -9.74 -5.46 15.27
CA GLN A 193 -9.95 -6.83 15.76
C GLN A 193 -8.95 -7.25 16.83
N GLY A 194 -7.98 -6.39 17.19
CA GLY A 194 -6.95 -6.66 18.19
C GLY A 194 -5.76 -7.46 17.66
N VAL A 195 -5.64 -7.64 16.34
CA VAL A 195 -4.45 -8.20 15.70
C VAL A 195 -3.34 -7.15 15.73
N LYS A 196 -2.15 -7.53 16.19
CA LYS A 196 -1.02 -6.59 16.39
C LYS A 196 0.11 -6.80 15.39
N ASP A 197 0.27 -8.02 14.92
CA ASP A 197 1.42 -8.43 14.12
C ASP A 197 0.91 -8.94 12.78
N PHE A 198 1.04 -8.11 11.73
CA PHE A 198 0.51 -8.42 10.41
C PHE A 198 1.32 -7.78 9.28
N LEU A 199 1.18 -8.39 8.11
CA LEU A 199 1.62 -7.89 6.81
C LEU A 199 0.43 -7.93 5.86
N VAL A 200 0.12 -6.81 5.23
CA VAL A 200 -0.91 -6.66 4.19
C VAL A 200 -0.24 -6.20 2.92
N ASP A 201 -0.57 -6.84 1.81
CA ASP A 201 -0.11 -6.51 0.45
C ASP A 201 -1.34 -6.48 -0.47
N VAL A 202 -1.54 -5.39 -1.17
CA VAL A 202 -2.54 -5.27 -2.24
C VAL A 202 -1.83 -4.77 -3.49
N GLY A 203 -1.55 -5.69 -4.43
CA GLY A 203 -0.96 -5.36 -5.72
C GLY A 203 0.48 -4.82 -5.69
N GLY A 204 1.17 -4.95 -4.55
CA GLY A 204 2.52 -4.45 -4.31
C GLY A 204 2.59 -3.25 -3.35
N GLU A 205 1.46 -2.67 -2.98
CA GLU A 205 1.35 -1.71 -1.89
C GLU A 205 1.28 -2.49 -0.57
N VAL A 206 2.26 -2.26 0.31
CA VAL A 206 2.47 -3.10 1.49
C VAL A 206 2.47 -2.26 2.76
N ILE A 207 1.81 -2.75 3.80
CA ILE A 207 1.97 -2.28 5.19
C ILE A 207 2.35 -3.43 6.10
N ALA A 208 3.30 -3.18 6.99
CA ALA A 208 3.70 -4.08 8.06
C ALA A 208 3.43 -3.45 9.42
N HIS A 209 2.91 -4.22 10.36
CA HIS A 209 2.69 -3.79 11.73
C HIS A 209 3.19 -4.85 12.71
N GLY A 210 3.80 -4.40 13.82
CA GLY A 210 4.39 -5.29 14.81
C GLY A 210 5.55 -6.12 14.30
N ALA A 211 5.85 -7.24 14.96
CA ALA A 211 6.95 -8.13 14.64
C ALA A 211 6.49 -9.59 14.61
N LYS A 212 7.27 -10.47 13.96
CA LYS A 212 7.02 -11.90 14.01
C LYS A 212 7.28 -12.45 15.43
N PRO A 213 6.75 -13.63 15.80
CA PRO A 213 6.90 -14.19 17.16
C PRO A 213 8.35 -14.42 17.60
N ASP A 214 9.28 -14.57 16.66
CA ASP A 214 10.72 -14.68 16.92
C ASP A 214 11.41 -13.33 17.16
N GLY A 215 10.63 -12.23 17.12
CA GLY A 215 11.11 -10.85 17.27
C GLY A 215 11.72 -10.25 15.99
N SER A 216 11.72 -10.98 14.89
CA SER A 216 12.19 -10.43 13.60
C SER A 216 11.15 -9.51 12.97
N SER A 217 11.61 -8.48 12.27
CA SER A 217 10.77 -7.58 11.50
C SER A 217 10.19 -8.24 10.25
N TRP A 218 9.20 -7.62 9.65
CA TRP A 218 8.69 -7.98 8.34
C TRP A 218 9.66 -7.53 7.24
N HIS A 219 9.89 -8.40 6.25
CA HIS A 219 10.80 -8.11 5.13
C HIS A 219 9.99 -8.03 3.83
N VAL A 220 10.26 -6.98 3.04
CA VAL A 220 9.60 -6.73 1.77
C VAL A 220 10.65 -6.55 0.68
N GLY A 221 10.44 -7.19 -0.47
CA GLY A 221 11.29 -7.05 -1.65
C GLY A 221 10.87 -5.84 -2.50
N ILE A 222 11.83 -5.04 -2.92
CA ILE A 222 11.62 -4.00 -3.92
C ILE A 222 11.98 -4.58 -5.29
N GLU A 223 11.03 -4.56 -6.21
CA GLU A 223 11.22 -5.11 -7.54
C GLU A 223 12.06 -4.19 -8.43
N ARG A 224 12.92 -4.83 -9.23
CA ARG A 224 13.60 -4.18 -10.34
C ARG A 224 12.65 -3.94 -11.50
N PRO A 225 12.70 -2.77 -12.17
CA PRO A 225 11.97 -2.56 -13.41
C PRO A 225 12.28 -3.63 -14.44
N ALA A 226 11.24 -4.32 -14.91
CA ALA A 226 11.40 -5.37 -15.91
C ALA A 226 11.79 -4.78 -17.29
N ASP A 227 12.68 -5.44 -18.02
CA ASP A 227 13.09 -5.02 -19.37
C ASP A 227 11.93 -5.05 -20.37
N ASN A 228 10.94 -5.89 -20.11
CA ASN A 228 9.70 -5.97 -20.87
C ASN A 228 8.56 -6.52 -19.97
N LYS A 229 7.32 -6.34 -20.43
CA LYS A 229 6.11 -6.74 -19.69
C LYS A 229 5.93 -8.25 -19.46
N TYR A 230 6.78 -9.09 -20.04
CA TYR A 230 6.76 -10.54 -19.94
C TYR A 230 7.90 -11.09 -19.06
N SER A 231 8.85 -10.25 -18.65
CA SER A 231 9.93 -10.65 -17.74
C SER A 231 9.38 -10.99 -16.38
N SER A 232 9.91 -12.04 -15.77
CA SER A 232 9.61 -12.34 -14.36
C SER A 232 10.13 -11.21 -13.47
N PRO A 233 9.41 -10.88 -12.39
CA PRO A 233 9.89 -9.92 -11.40
C PRO A 233 11.24 -10.37 -10.81
N GLU A 234 12.20 -9.46 -10.77
CA GLU A 234 13.46 -9.65 -10.05
C GLU A 234 13.49 -8.70 -8.86
N VAL A 235 13.97 -9.20 -7.71
CA VAL A 235 14.12 -8.36 -6.52
C VAL A 235 15.43 -7.59 -6.63
N GLU A 236 15.37 -6.27 -6.62
CA GLU A 236 16.54 -5.39 -6.59
C GLU A 236 17.20 -5.39 -5.21
N LEU A 237 16.39 -5.25 -4.17
CA LEU A 237 16.82 -5.28 -2.78
C LEU A 237 15.64 -5.66 -1.87
N ALA A 238 15.93 -5.99 -0.61
CA ALA A 238 14.94 -6.21 0.44
C ALA A 238 15.10 -5.17 1.54
N ILE A 239 13.98 -4.75 2.11
CA ILE A 239 13.92 -3.82 3.25
C ILE A 239 13.21 -4.46 4.44
N SER A 240 13.55 -3.98 5.63
CA SER A 240 12.87 -4.30 6.87
C SER A 240 11.87 -3.20 7.19
N LEU A 241 10.62 -3.57 7.49
CA LEU A 241 9.58 -2.64 7.90
C LEU A 241 9.20 -2.86 9.37
N ASP A 242 9.01 -1.76 10.09
CA ASP A 242 8.55 -1.72 11.48
C ASP A 242 7.45 -0.66 11.63
N ASN A 243 6.19 -1.09 11.66
CA ASN A 243 5.00 -0.22 11.70
C ASN A 243 4.99 0.83 10.56
N GLN A 244 5.35 0.40 9.37
CA GLN A 244 5.50 1.24 8.20
C GLN A 244 4.89 0.57 6.97
N SER A 245 4.60 1.37 5.97
CA SER A 245 4.21 0.93 4.64
C SER A 245 5.31 1.21 3.62
N VAL A 246 5.33 0.44 2.53
CA VAL A 246 6.11 0.73 1.34
C VAL A 246 5.22 0.61 0.11
N VAL A 247 5.31 1.59 -0.77
CA VAL A 247 4.61 1.62 -2.05
C VAL A 247 5.59 1.94 -3.16
N THR A 248 5.42 1.29 -4.31
CA THR A 248 6.26 1.51 -5.49
C THR A 248 5.44 1.90 -6.70
N SER A 249 5.59 3.12 -7.17
CA SER A 249 5.09 3.58 -8.46
C SER A 249 6.15 3.38 -9.57
N GLY A 250 5.70 3.00 -10.77
CA GLY A 250 6.62 2.79 -11.89
C GLY A 250 5.96 2.91 -13.26
N ASN A 251 6.71 3.36 -14.27
CA ASN A 251 6.23 3.60 -15.63
C ASN A 251 6.63 2.51 -16.63
N TYR A 252 7.14 1.36 -16.17
CA TYR A 252 7.65 0.29 -17.00
C TYR A 252 6.62 -0.80 -17.35
N ARG A 253 5.52 -0.93 -16.58
CA ARG A 253 4.48 -1.94 -16.79
C ARG A 253 3.34 -1.46 -17.68
N LYS A 254 2.84 -0.23 -17.47
CA LYS A 254 1.69 0.35 -18.18
C LYS A 254 2.16 1.47 -19.09
N TYR A 255 2.43 1.13 -20.34
CA TYR A 255 2.80 2.09 -21.38
C TYR A 255 2.39 1.57 -22.77
N TYR A 256 2.33 2.44 -23.74
CA TYR A 256 2.29 2.06 -25.17
C TYR A 256 3.37 2.81 -25.95
N VAL A 257 3.71 2.25 -27.11
CA VAL A 257 4.67 2.88 -28.03
C VAL A 257 3.92 3.26 -29.31
N ARG A 258 4.06 4.51 -29.74
CA ARG A 258 3.50 5.01 -30.99
C ARG A 258 4.55 5.87 -31.70
N ASP A 259 4.79 5.62 -32.97
CA ASP A 259 5.78 6.31 -33.80
C ASP A 259 7.20 6.37 -33.17
N GLY A 260 7.57 5.29 -32.45
CA GLY A 260 8.84 5.17 -31.75
C GLY A 260 8.92 5.92 -30.40
N VAL A 261 7.86 6.64 -30.00
CA VAL A 261 7.78 7.35 -28.72
C VAL A 261 7.02 6.50 -27.69
N LYS A 262 7.60 6.35 -26.50
CA LYS A 262 6.98 5.67 -25.35
C LYS A 262 6.12 6.67 -24.58
N TYR A 263 4.85 6.30 -24.36
CA TYR A 263 3.90 7.04 -23.53
C TYR A 263 3.60 6.24 -22.29
N SER A 264 3.92 6.78 -21.11
CA SER A 264 3.61 6.18 -19.82
C SER A 264 2.20 6.53 -19.38
N HIS A 265 1.62 5.71 -18.48
CA HIS A 265 0.30 5.99 -17.93
C HIS A 265 0.30 7.13 -16.91
N THR A 266 1.47 7.56 -16.41
CA THR A 266 1.61 8.67 -15.47
C THR A 266 1.45 9.99 -16.23
N ILE A 267 0.39 10.72 -15.93
CA ILE A 267 0.10 12.03 -16.53
C ILE A 267 0.60 13.12 -15.60
N ASN A 268 1.31 14.10 -16.15
CA ASN A 268 1.67 15.31 -15.40
C ASN A 268 0.48 16.27 -15.39
N PRO A 269 -0.13 16.58 -14.22
CA PRO A 269 -1.31 17.45 -14.13
C PRO A 269 -1.03 18.89 -14.56
N GLN A 270 0.22 19.35 -14.48
CA GLN A 270 0.60 20.71 -14.82
C GLN A 270 0.78 20.92 -16.34
N THR A 271 1.12 19.84 -17.07
CA THR A 271 1.31 19.92 -18.54
C THR A 271 0.18 19.25 -19.32
N GLY A 272 -0.57 18.35 -18.68
CA GLY A 272 -1.60 17.52 -19.30
C GLY A 272 -1.05 16.37 -20.15
N HIS A 273 0.26 16.13 -20.16
CA HIS A 273 0.93 15.11 -20.97
C HIS A 273 1.49 13.97 -20.13
N PRO A 274 1.63 12.75 -20.69
CA PRO A 274 2.40 11.68 -20.09
C PRO A 274 3.82 12.14 -19.77
N VAL A 275 4.34 11.72 -18.61
CA VAL A 275 5.74 12.02 -18.24
C VAL A 275 6.70 11.30 -19.16
N ASN A 276 7.79 11.99 -19.50
CA ASN A 276 8.86 11.49 -20.37
C ASN A 276 10.22 11.87 -19.78
N HIS A 277 10.73 11.04 -18.87
CA HIS A 277 12.03 11.22 -18.21
C HIS A 277 12.65 9.85 -17.88
N SER A 278 13.89 9.86 -17.43
CA SER A 278 14.68 8.66 -17.15
C SER A 278 14.24 7.86 -15.93
N LEU A 279 13.39 8.42 -15.04
CA LEU A 279 12.93 7.75 -13.83
C LEU A 279 11.98 6.59 -14.19
N LEU A 280 12.29 5.39 -13.70
CA LEU A 280 11.59 4.15 -14.00
C LEU A 280 10.65 3.73 -12.86
N SER A 281 11.11 3.85 -11.62
CA SER A 281 10.30 3.57 -10.44
C SER A 281 10.74 4.37 -9.22
N VAL A 282 9.80 4.56 -8.31
CA VAL A 282 10.00 5.21 -7.02
C VAL A 282 9.34 4.36 -5.95
N SER A 283 10.10 3.96 -4.94
CA SER A 283 9.57 3.34 -3.72
C SER A 283 9.63 4.33 -2.56
N VAL A 284 8.51 4.53 -1.89
CA VAL A 284 8.38 5.42 -0.72
C VAL A 284 8.00 4.60 0.48
N VAL A 285 8.68 4.83 1.61
CA VAL A 285 8.31 4.28 2.92
C VAL A 285 7.67 5.39 3.76
N ALA A 286 6.48 5.11 4.32
CA ALA A 286 5.72 6.05 5.14
C ALA A 286 5.00 5.33 6.30
N ASP A 287 4.40 6.11 7.19
CA ASP A 287 3.54 5.63 8.28
C ASP A 287 2.19 5.05 7.81
N SER A 288 1.78 5.38 6.59
CA SER A 288 0.53 4.91 5.97
C SER A 288 0.72 4.65 4.49
N ALA A 289 0.00 3.65 3.96
CA ALA A 289 0.13 3.24 2.58
C ALA A 289 -0.47 4.26 1.61
N TRP A 290 -1.59 4.93 1.96
CA TRP A 290 -2.16 6.00 1.13
C TRP A 290 -1.17 7.16 0.90
N LYS A 291 -0.40 7.51 1.95
CA LYS A 291 0.59 8.60 1.88
C LYS A 291 1.78 8.20 1.01
N ALA A 292 2.29 6.97 1.19
CA ALA A 292 3.36 6.43 0.37
C ALA A 292 2.95 6.35 -1.12
N ASP A 293 1.72 5.92 -1.44
CA ASP A 293 1.18 5.79 -2.79
C ASP A 293 1.08 7.14 -3.49
N ALA A 294 0.46 8.13 -2.82
CA ALA A 294 0.34 9.48 -3.34
C ALA A 294 1.71 10.14 -3.58
N LEU A 295 2.66 9.98 -2.66
CA LEU A 295 4.02 10.53 -2.79
C LEU A 295 4.82 9.81 -3.89
N ALA A 296 4.74 8.48 -4.00
CA ALA A 296 5.41 7.73 -5.05
C ALA A 296 4.92 8.18 -6.44
N THR A 297 3.60 8.38 -6.60
CA THR A 297 3.03 8.94 -7.85
C THR A 297 3.51 10.37 -8.10
N ALA A 298 3.51 11.23 -7.08
CA ALA A 298 4.00 12.61 -7.23
C ALA A 298 5.48 12.66 -7.67
N PHE A 299 6.34 11.83 -7.09
CA PHE A 299 7.75 11.72 -7.49
C PHE A 299 7.89 11.16 -8.91
N MET A 300 7.04 10.22 -9.32
CA MET A 300 6.99 9.78 -10.72
C MET A 300 6.57 10.90 -11.68
N VAL A 301 5.76 11.87 -11.25
CA VAL A 301 5.40 13.05 -12.04
C VAL A 301 6.57 14.05 -12.09
N MET A 302 7.21 14.33 -10.97
CA MET A 302 8.34 15.26 -10.85
C MET A 302 9.58 14.79 -11.62
N GLY A 303 9.84 13.48 -11.65
CA GLY A 303 11.10 12.92 -12.10
C GLY A 303 12.23 13.09 -11.10
N LEU A 304 13.42 12.54 -11.39
CA LEU A 304 14.49 12.38 -10.39
C LEU A 304 15.01 13.71 -9.81
N ASP A 305 15.31 14.69 -10.65
CA ASP A 305 15.98 15.92 -10.20
C ASP A 305 15.06 16.83 -9.40
N GLU A 306 13.79 16.94 -9.79
CA GLU A 306 12.80 17.72 -9.05
C GLU A 306 12.43 17.01 -7.74
N SER A 307 12.31 15.67 -7.74
CA SER A 307 12.11 14.89 -6.53
C SER A 307 13.23 15.09 -5.51
N LYS A 308 14.50 15.10 -5.96
CA LYS A 308 15.64 15.38 -5.06
C LYS A 308 15.58 16.79 -4.45
N ARG A 309 15.15 17.79 -5.23
CA ARG A 309 14.95 19.15 -4.70
C ARG A 309 13.82 19.18 -3.67
N PHE A 310 12.69 18.57 -4.01
CA PHE A 310 11.55 18.46 -3.11
C PHE A 310 11.93 17.79 -1.78
N ILE A 311 12.69 16.69 -1.83
CA ILE A 311 13.20 15.99 -0.64
C ILE A 311 14.09 16.92 0.20
N ALA A 312 14.98 17.70 -0.43
CA ALA A 312 15.84 18.63 0.26
C ALA A 312 15.08 19.79 0.96
N ASP A 313 13.94 20.19 0.39
CA ASP A 313 13.06 21.23 0.93
C ASP A 313 12.17 20.73 2.09
N HIS A 314 12.11 19.41 2.33
CA HIS A 314 11.30 18.77 3.38
C HIS A 314 12.15 17.87 4.29
N PRO A 315 13.16 18.41 4.98
CA PRO A 315 14.15 17.61 5.73
C PRO A 315 13.55 16.89 6.96
N ASP A 316 12.42 17.39 7.48
CA ASP A 316 11.80 16.89 8.71
C ASP A 316 10.63 15.90 8.42
N ASP A 317 10.30 15.61 7.17
CA ASP A 317 9.25 14.64 6.81
C ASP A 317 9.86 13.27 6.50
N GLU A 318 9.69 12.32 7.41
CA GLU A 318 10.24 10.96 7.29
C GLU A 318 9.78 10.25 6.00
N ALA A 319 8.51 10.43 5.58
CA ALA A 319 8.01 9.81 4.36
C ALA A 319 8.69 10.34 3.10
N VAL A 320 9.02 11.63 3.07
CA VAL A 320 9.80 12.25 2.00
C VAL A 320 11.27 11.86 2.08
N GLN A 321 11.79 11.61 3.28
CA GLN A 321 13.20 11.24 3.49
C GLN A 321 13.48 9.75 3.28
N ALA A 322 12.46 8.88 3.20
CA ALA A 322 12.61 7.43 3.04
C ALA A 322 12.23 6.98 1.62
N VAL A 323 13.03 7.35 0.62
CA VAL A 323 12.73 7.16 -0.81
C VAL A 323 13.85 6.45 -1.55
N PHE A 324 13.47 5.53 -2.44
CA PHE A 324 14.36 4.79 -3.32
C PHE A 324 13.93 4.97 -4.79
N PHE A 325 14.88 5.36 -5.64
CA PHE A 325 14.67 5.63 -7.05
C PHE A 325 15.46 4.64 -7.91
N ILE A 326 14.84 4.15 -8.97
CA ILE A 326 15.50 3.43 -10.05
C ILE A 326 15.29 4.22 -11.35
N TYR A 327 16.36 4.54 -12.06
CA TYR A 327 16.33 5.36 -13.28
C TYR A 327 17.27 4.84 -14.36
N ASP A 328 17.01 5.20 -15.59
CA ASP A 328 17.86 4.90 -16.74
C ASP A 328 18.88 6.02 -16.96
N GLU A 329 20.14 5.66 -17.08
CA GLU A 329 21.20 6.57 -17.52
C GLU A 329 21.92 5.96 -18.73
N GLN A 330 21.52 6.40 -19.91
CA GLN A 330 22.10 5.94 -21.19
C GLN A 330 21.98 4.41 -21.41
N GLY A 331 20.86 3.81 -21.04
CA GLY A 331 20.63 2.37 -21.17
C GLY A 331 21.18 1.54 -19.99
N ILE A 332 21.62 2.19 -18.92
CA ILE A 332 22.12 1.52 -17.71
C ILE A 332 21.20 1.88 -16.53
N TYR A 333 20.70 0.88 -15.83
CA TYR A 333 19.93 1.10 -14.60
C TYR A 333 20.83 1.62 -13.50
N LYS A 334 20.42 2.70 -12.88
CA LYS A 334 21.04 3.33 -11.72
C LYS A 334 20.05 3.44 -10.60
N THR A 335 20.55 3.46 -9.38
CA THR A 335 19.75 3.62 -8.18
C THR A 335 20.20 4.83 -7.37
N TYR A 336 19.25 5.42 -6.65
CA TYR A 336 19.51 6.44 -5.64
C TYR A 336 18.58 6.20 -4.47
N ALA A 337 19.15 6.01 -3.28
CA ALA A 337 18.41 5.90 -2.03
C ALA A 337 18.74 7.09 -1.12
N THR A 338 17.73 7.65 -0.48
CA THR A 338 17.93 8.63 0.57
C THR A 338 18.59 7.99 1.80
N PRO A 339 19.24 8.77 2.68
CA PRO A 339 19.89 8.22 3.89
C PRO A 339 18.95 7.35 4.74
N LEU A 340 17.73 7.81 5.01
CA LEU A 340 16.78 7.08 5.84
C LEU A 340 16.31 5.77 5.16
N PHE A 341 16.11 5.77 3.83
CA PHE A 341 15.79 4.54 3.12
C PHE A 341 16.94 3.51 3.19
N ASN A 342 18.20 3.97 3.11
CA ASN A 342 19.36 3.08 3.20
C ASN A 342 19.45 2.33 4.55
N GLU A 343 18.92 2.91 5.64
CA GLU A 343 18.90 2.28 6.96
C GLU A 343 17.93 1.08 7.00
N LEU A 344 16.93 1.05 6.12
CA LEU A 344 15.95 -0.03 6.03
C LEU A 344 16.44 -1.23 5.21
N ILE A 345 17.49 -1.08 4.39
CA ILE A 345 18.00 -2.13 3.50
C ILE A 345 18.62 -3.26 4.32
N ILE A 346 18.15 -4.48 4.06
CA ILE A 346 18.69 -5.70 4.67
C ILE A 346 20.03 -6.02 4.04
N LYS A 347 21.04 -6.20 4.88
CA LYS A 347 22.44 -6.48 4.47
C LYS A 347 22.70 -7.98 4.33
#